data_efb0eca4abfee07c4ba27e531c1a502e
#
_entry.id   efb0eca4abfee07c4ba27e531c1a502e
#
_cell.length_a   1.000
_cell.length_b   1.000
_cell.length_c   1.000
_cell.angle_alpha   90.00
_cell.angle_beta   90.00
_cell.angle_gamma   90.00
#
_symmetry.space_group_name_H-M   'P 1'
#
loop_
_entity.id
_entity.type
_entity.pdbx_description
1 polymer ?
#
loop_
_entity_poly.entity_id
_entity_poly.type
_entity_poly.pdbx_seq_one_letter_code
_entity_poly.pdbx_strand_id
1 'polypeptide(L)'
;MKALVVDDDIVSRMALADLLAGYDLFDVVEAEDGLAAWQLLENGLRPVICFCDVRMPRMSGIDLLERMKATAPLAAVPFVLVSSASDRDTVLQAVRLGAVGYILKPLDAADARAHLEKIFAITLDKLAEDPRGTMQRLYIGADRLAAYLTAFGVQLADGQREIARLLLTDTPADARLRLDAVHTGCTTLGLWQQAAELDLLRALALDALAAPQIAATLAVVGNAVARQSRRLAALGPHTPLAPA
;
A
#
# COMPACT_ATOMS: atom_id res chain seq x y z
N MET A 1 -0.88 -1.06 4.41
CA MET A 1 -1.12 -0.01 3.38
C MET A 1 -2.62 0.27 3.35
N LYS A 2 -3.05 1.55 3.19
CA LYS A 2 -4.49 1.85 3.14
C LYS A 2 -5.04 1.64 1.73
N ALA A 3 -6.11 0.84 1.59
CA ALA A 3 -6.93 0.76 0.39
C ALA A 3 -8.27 1.46 0.65
N LEU A 4 -8.73 2.28 -0.29
CA LEU A 4 -10.05 2.92 -0.20
C LEU A 4 -11.04 2.09 -1.02
N VAL A 5 -12.14 1.68 -0.39
CA VAL A 5 -13.26 0.97 -1.01
C VAL A 5 -14.51 1.84 -0.94
N VAL A 6 -15.09 2.13 -2.10
CA VAL A 6 -16.23 3.05 -2.24
C VAL A 6 -17.35 2.34 -2.97
N ASP A 7 -18.49 2.14 -2.30
CA ASP A 7 -19.65 1.46 -2.87
C ASP A 7 -20.88 1.83 -2.03
N ASP A 8 -22.00 2.14 -2.64
CA ASP A 8 -23.24 2.48 -1.91
C ASP A 8 -23.99 1.23 -1.43
N ASP A 9 -23.75 0.08 -2.07
CA ASP A 9 -24.25 -1.21 -1.58
C ASP A 9 -23.33 -1.79 -0.50
N ILE A 10 -23.85 -1.86 0.71
CA ILE A 10 -23.12 -2.36 1.88
C ILE A 10 -22.60 -3.80 1.68
N VAL A 11 -23.35 -4.66 0.99
CA VAL A 11 -22.96 -6.07 0.78
C VAL A 11 -21.80 -6.16 -0.20
N SER A 12 -21.86 -5.44 -1.31
CA SER A 12 -20.76 -5.34 -2.28
C SER A 12 -19.51 -4.76 -1.64
N ARG A 13 -19.67 -3.72 -0.83
CA ARG A 13 -18.56 -3.05 -0.13
C ARG A 13 -17.86 -3.99 0.84
N MET A 14 -18.64 -4.69 1.69
CA MET A 14 -18.09 -5.69 2.62
C MET A 14 -17.40 -6.85 1.88
N ALA A 15 -18.03 -7.38 0.83
CA ALA A 15 -17.45 -8.49 0.06
C ALA A 15 -16.09 -8.12 -0.55
N LEU A 16 -15.96 -6.89 -1.06
CA LEU A 16 -14.70 -6.40 -1.60
C LEU A 16 -13.68 -6.14 -0.49
N ALA A 17 -14.09 -5.59 0.65
CA ALA A 17 -13.24 -5.38 1.81
C ALA A 17 -12.68 -6.71 2.34
N ASP A 18 -13.52 -7.74 2.48
CA ASP A 18 -13.11 -9.08 2.90
C ASP A 18 -12.14 -9.73 1.90
N LEU A 19 -12.41 -9.56 0.60
CA LEU A 19 -11.52 -10.04 -0.45
C LEU A 19 -10.13 -9.38 -0.35
N LEU A 20 -10.07 -8.08 -0.11
CA LEU A 20 -8.81 -7.33 0.05
C LEU A 20 -8.10 -7.67 1.35
N ALA A 21 -8.85 -7.86 2.44
CA ALA A 21 -8.29 -8.28 3.73
C ALA A 21 -7.57 -9.64 3.63
N GLY A 22 -8.07 -10.55 2.79
CA GLY A 22 -7.45 -11.85 2.53
C GLY A 22 -6.02 -11.79 1.94
N TYR A 23 -5.60 -10.64 1.41
CA TYR A 23 -4.22 -10.44 0.94
C TYR A 23 -3.25 -9.99 2.04
N ASP A 24 -3.73 -9.67 3.24
CA ASP A 24 -2.87 -9.18 4.36
C ASP A 24 -2.01 -7.94 3.98
N LEU A 25 -2.40 -7.24 2.92
CA LEU A 25 -1.67 -6.11 2.36
C LEU A 25 -2.29 -4.77 2.77
N PHE A 26 -3.60 -4.77 3.03
CA PHE A 26 -4.37 -3.55 3.14
C PHE A 26 -5.06 -3.38 4.49
N ASP A 27 -5.00 -2.16 5.01
CA ASP A 27 -5.96 -1.65 5.97
C ASP A 27 -7.07 -1.00 5.13
N VAL A 28 -8.22 -1.64 5.03
CA VAL A 28 -9.33 -1.17 4.21
C VAL A 28 -10.01 0.00 4.90
N VAL A 29 -10.19 1.09 4.15
CA VAL A 29 -11.01 2.25 4.55
C VAL A 29 -12.22 2.27 3.63
N GLU A 30 -13.39 2.30 4.20
CA GLU A 30 -14.65 2.23 3.48
C GLU A 30 -15.31 3.60 3.37
N ALA A 31 -16.01 3.85 2.26
CA ALA A 31 -16.88 4.99 2.05
C ALA A 31 -18.16 4.55 1.35
N GLU A 32 -19.28 5.16 1.72
CA GLU A 32 -20.60 4.79 1.19
C GLU A 32 -20.95 5.44 -0.15
N ASP A 33 -20.17 6.40 -0.62
CA ASP A 33 -20.27 7.03 -1.94
C ASP A 33 -19.05 7.91 -2.25
N GLY A 34 -19.02 8.47 -3.47
CA GLY A 34 -17.93 9.32 -3.91
C GLY A 34 -17.72 10.58 -3.09
N LEU A 35 -18.79 11.17 -2.53
CA LEU A 35 -18.67 12.37 -1.70
C LEU A 35 -18.03 12.06 -0.34
N ALA A 36 -18.46 10.97 0.31
CA ALA A 36 -17.85 10.51 1.55
C ALA A 36 -16.37 10.13 1.33
N ALA A 37 -16.07 9.44 0.23
CA ALA A 37 -14.71 9.14 -0.17
C ALA A 37 -13.86 10.40 -0.36
N TRP A 38 -14.42 11.40 -1.06
CA TRP A 38 -13.73 12.67 -1.29
C TRP A 38 -13.41 13.39 0.02
N GLN A 39 -14.36 13.44 0.96
CA GLN A 39 -14.14 14.05 2.28
C GLN A 39 -12.98 13.36 3.04
N LEU A 40 -12.88 12.03 2.99
CA LEU A 40 -11.75 11.31 3.57
C LEU A 40 -10.41 11.72 2.94
N LEU A 41 -10.38 11.87 1.62
CA LEU A 41 -9.18 12.30 0.88
C LEU A 41 -8.79 13.75 1.21
N GLU A 42 -9.76 14.67 1.31
CA GLU A 42 -9.55 16.05 1.75
C GLU A 42 -9.01 16.11 3.19
N ASN A 43 -9.50 15.24 4.08
CA ASN A 43 -9.06 15.11 5.47
C ASN A 43 -7.70 14.39 5.61
N GLY A 44 -6.99 14.19 4.50
CA GLY A 44 -5.61 13.69 4.53
C GLY A 44 -5.46 12.18 4.33
N LEU A 45 -6.53 11.42 4.03
CA LEU A 45 -6.39 10.03 3.62
C LEU A 45 -5.54 9.96 2.33
N ARG A 46 -4.51 9.11 2.35
CA ARG A 46 -3.65 8.83 1.18
C ARG A 46 -3.63 7.33 0.95
N PRO A 47 -4.64 6.81 0.19
CA PRO A 47 -4.69 5.39 -0.13
C PRO A 47 -3.63 5.05 -1.18
N VAL A 48 -3.11 3.82 -1.13
CA VAL A 48 -2.22 3.29 -2.16
C VAL A 48 -2.98 2.78 -3.38
N ILE A 49 -4.28 2.55 -3.23
CA ILE A 49 -5.20 2.13 -4.28
C ILE A 49 -6.63 2.49 -3.88
N CYS A 50 -7.46 2.84 -4.85
CA CYS A 50 -8.88 3.12 -4.69
C CYS A 50 -9.70 2.16 -5.54
N PHE A 51 -10.65 1.47 -4.93
CA PHE A 51 -11.68 0.66 -5.58
C PHE A 51 -13.00 1.38 -5.46
N CYS A 52 -13.69 1.63 -6.56
CA CYS A 52 -14.87 2.47 -6.55
C CYS A 52 -15.96 1.94 -7.45
N ASP A 53 -17.18 1.82 -6.92
CA ASP A 53 -18.34 1.57 -7.76
C ASP A 53 -18.56 2.73 -8.74
N VAL A 54 -19.12 2.39 -9.89
CA VAL A 54 -19.41 3.36 -10.95
C VAL A 54 -20.61 4.21 -10.58
N ARG A 55 -21.69 3.57 -10.12
CA ARG A 55 -22.99 4.22 -9.92
C ARG A 55 -23.33 4.35 -8.45
N MET A 56 -23.13 5.54 -7.93
CA MET A 56 -23.43 5.88 -6.54
C MET A 56 -24.22 7.20 -6.47
N PRO A 57 -25.01 7.40 -5.42
CA PRO A 57 -25.64 8.69 -5.16
C PRO A 57 -24.61 9.77 -4.86
N ARG A 58 -25.03 11.04 -4.93
CA ARG A 58 -24.27 12.25 -4.58
C ARG A 58 -23.05 12.50 -5.46
N MET A 59 -22.14 11.56 -5.62
CA MET A 59 -20.97 11.64 -6.49
C MET A 59 -20.68 10.26 -7.06
N SER A 60 -20.68 10.14 -8.38
CA SER A 60 -20.38 8.87 -9.06
C SER A 60 -18.89 8.52 -8.98
N GLY A 61 -18.56 7.25 -9.30
CA GLY A 61 -17.16 6.80 -9.36
C GLY A 61 -16.37 7.52 -10.44
N ILE A 62 -17.00 7.94 -11.54
CA ILE A 62 -16.35 8.73 -12.59
C ILE A 62 -16.02 10.14 -12.11
N ASP A 63 -16.96 10.80 -11.43
CA ASP A 63 -16.74 12.14 -10.88
C ASP A 63 -15.60 12.12 -9.84
N LEU A 64 -15.57 11.07 -8.99
CA LEU A 64 -14.50 10.88 -8.01
C LEU A 64 -13.15 10.67 -8.71
N LEU A 65 -13.10 9.84 -9.75
CA LEU A 65 -11.89 9.60 -10.55
C LEU A 65 -11.37 10.90 -11.16
N GLU A 66 -12.23 11.66 -11.85
CA GLU A 66 -11.86 12.93 -12.46
C GLU A 66 -11.27 13.88 -11.42
N ARG A 67 -11.94 14.00 -10.27
CA ARG A 67 -11.50 14.88 -9.19
C ARG A 67 -10.17 14.46 -8.59
N MET A 68 -9.96 13.16 -8.38
CA MET A 68 -8.67 12.62 -7.93
C MET A 68 -7.56 12.88 -8.95
N LYS A 69 -7.83 12.69 -10.25
CA LYS A 69 -6.83 12.94 -11.31
C LYS A 69 -6.50 14.42 -11.48
N ALA A 70 -7.42 15.32 -11.18
CA ALA A 70 -7.19 16.76 -11.18
C ALA A 70 -6.40 17.26 -9.94
N THR A 71 -6.26 16.46 -8.89
CA THR A 71 -5.63 16.86 -7.63
C THR A 71 -4.25 16.24 -7.51
N ALA A 72 -3.18 17.04 -7.58
CA ALA A 72 -1.79 16.59 -7.69
C ALA A 72 -1.36 15.45 -6.73
N PRO A 73 -1.64 15.48 -5.40
CA PRO A 73 -1.24 14.38 -4.53
C PRO A 73 -2.01 13.07 -4.78
N LEU A 74 -3.23 13.15 -5.38
CA LEU A 74 -4.13 12.01 -5.59
C LEU A 74 -4.05 11.46 -7.01
N ALA A 75 -3.54 12.24 -7.97
CA ALA A 75 -3.50 11.88 -9.39
C ALA A 75 -2.73 10.57 -9.66
N ALA A 76 -1.70 10.29 -8.84
CA ALA A 76 -0.89 9.08 -8.96
C ALA A 76 -1.53 7.85 -8.32
N VAL A 77 -2.60 8.00 -7.52
CA VAL A 77 -3.27 6.87 -6.87
C VAL A 77 -3.92 5.99 -7.93
N PRO A 78 -3.59 4.69 -7.97
CA PRO A 78 -4.26 3.73 -8.83
C PRO A 78 -5.75 3.67 -8.52
N PHE A 79 -6.60 3.77 -9.54
CA PHE A 79 -8.05 3.74 -9.42
C PHE A 79 -8.61 2.55 -10.19
N VAL A 80 -9.36 1.71 -9.51
CA VAL A 80 -10.00 0.51 -10.04
C VAL A 80 -11.50 0.68 -9.97
N LEU A 81 -12.19 0.52 -11.07
CA LEU A 81 -13.64 0.50 -11.08
C LEU A 81 -14.20 -0.84 -10.64
N VAL A 82 -15.28 -0.80 -9.90
CA VAL A 82 -16.14 -1.97 -9.63
C VAL A 82 -17.47 -1.69 -10.30
N SER A 83 -17.88 -2.51 -11.27
CA SER A 83 -19.03 -2.16 -12.12
C SER A 83 -19.85 -3.36 -12.54
N SER A 84 -21.13 -3.13 -12.88
CA SER A 84 -21.96 -4.14 -13.50
C SER A 84 -21.60 -4.33 -14.98
N ALA A 85 -21.95 -5.47 -15.56
CA ALA A 85 -21.72 -5.78 -16.99
C ALA A 85 -22.40 -4.77 -17.95
N SER A 86 -23.40 -4.02 -17.47
CA SER A 86 -24.11 -2.99 -18.24
C SER A 86 -23.35 -1.67 -18.41
N ASP A 87 -22.24 -1.48 -17.71
CA ASP A 87 -21.54 -0.19 -17.63
C ASP A 87 -20.36 -0.07 -18.61
N ARG A 88 -20.40 -0.79 -19.73
CA ARG A 88 -19.27 -0.90 -20.68
C ARG A 88 -18.74 0.44 -21.17
N ASP A 89 -19.61 1.35 -21.54
CA ASP A 89 -19.21 2.68 -22.04
C ASP A 89 -18.55 3.51 -20.94
N THR A 90 -19.05 3.39 -19.73
CA THR A 90 -18.50 4.07 -18.54
C THR A 90 -17.13 3.52 -18.16
N VAL A 91 -16.92 2.20 -18.27
CA VAL A 91 -15.61 1.57 -18.08
C VAL A 91 -14.59 2.09 -19.10
N LEU A 92 -14.99 2.20 -20.38
CA LEU A 92 -14.13 2.76 -21.42
C LEU A 92 -13.78 4.24 -21.16
N GLN A 93 -14.73 5.01 -20.68
CA GLN A 93 -14.49 6.40 -20.25
C GLN A 93 -13.48 6.47 -19.11
N ALA A 94 -13.63 5.63 -18.07
CA ALA A 94 -12.74 5.62 -16.93
C ALA A 94 -11.30 5.22 -17.31
N VAL A 95 -11.12 4.26 -18.21
CA VAL A 95 -9.80 3.89 -18.72
C VAL A 95 -9.13 5.09 -19.42
N ARG A 96 -9.89 5.88 -20.21
CA ARG A 96 -9.38 7.12 -20.82
C ARG A 96 -9.00 8.18 -19.79
N LEU A 97 -9.70 8.21 -18.65
CA LEU A 97 -9.41 9.10 -17.52
C LEU A 97 -8.24 8.59 -16.64
N GLY A 98 -7.71 7.41 -16.93
CA GLY A 98 -6.55 6.85 -16.23
C GLY A 98 -6.90 5.89 -15.09
N ALA A 99 -8.06 5.24 -15.13
CA ALA A 99 -8.29 4.04 -14.31
C ALA A 99 -7.33 2.92 -14.72
N VAL A 100 -6.79 2.19 -13.75
CA VAL A 100 -5.78 1.14 -13.98
C VAL A 100 -6.41 -0.23 -14.24
N GLY A 101 -7.71 -0.38 -13.96
CA GLY A 101 -8.43 -1.62 -14.16
C GLY A 101 -9.89 -1.53 -13.76
N TYR A 102 -10.57 -2.63 -13.93
CA TYR A 102 -11.96 -2.79 -13.47
C TYR A 102 -12.23 -4.22 -12.97
N ILE A 103 -13.23 -4.36 -12.12
CA ILE A 103 -13.75 -5.62 -11.60
C ILE A 103 -15.25 -5.66 -11.89
N LEU A 104 -15.75 -6.79 -12.36
CA LEU A 104 -17.18 -6.94 -12.66
C LEU A 104 -17.95 -7.43 -11.43
N LYS A 105 -19.16 -6.87 -11.24
CA LYS A 105 -20.18 -7.38 -10.31
C LYS A 105 -21.09 -8.41 -11.05
N PRO A 106 -21.54 -9.50 -10.40
CA PRO A 106 -21.28 -9.86 -9.00
C PRO A 106 -19.83 -10.28 -8.79
N LEU A 107 -19.30 -10.03 -7.57
CA LEU A 107 -17.93 -10.39 -7.22
C LEU A 107 -17.80 -11.93 -7.10
N ASP A 108 -17.41 -12.60 -8.18
CA ASP A 108 -16.91 -13.96 -8.08
C ASP A 108 -15.50 -13.94 -7.49
N ALA A 109 -15.29 -14.66 -6.39
CA ALA A 109 -14.03 -14.58 -5.64
C ALA A 109 -12.82 -15.06 -6.45
N ALA A 110 -12.97 -16.01 -7.36
CA ALA A 110 -11.87 -16.53 -8.17
C ALA A 110 -11.51 -15.55 -9.30
N ASP A 111 -12.52 -15.05 -10.02
CA ASP A 111 -12.33 -14.07 -11.08
C ASP A 111 -11.81 -12.73 -10.55
N ALA A 112 -12.38 -12.26 -9.43
CA ALA A 112 -11.94 -11.02 -8.78
C ALA A 112 -10.48 -11.13 -8.31
N ARG A 113 -10.07 -12.26 -7.72
CA ARG A 113 -8.66 -12.50 -7.33
C ARG A 113 -7.73 -12.46 -8.53
N ALA A 114 -8.06 -13.14 -9.62
CA ALA A 114 -7.25 -13.14 -10.84
C ALA A 114 -7.07 -11.73 -11.43
N HIS A 115 -8.13 -10.89 -11.36
CA HIS A 115 -8.05 -9.49 -11.78
C HIS A 115 -7.23 -8.63 -10.80
N LEU A 116 -7.43 -8.82 -9.49
CA LEU A 116 -6.67 -8.12 -8.46
C LEU A 116 -5.18 -8.42 -8.56
N GLU A 117 -4.79 -9.69 -8.76
CA GLU A 117 -3.38 -10.05 -8.92
C GLU A 117 -2.73 -9.32 -10.10
N LYS A 118 -3.42 -9.20 -11.24
CA LYS A 118 -2.93 -8.44 -12.40
C LYS A 118 -2.80 -6.94 -12.08
N ILE A 119 -3.80 -6.37 -11.41
CA ILE A 119 -3.80 -4.96 -11.00
C ILE A 119 -2.65 -4.73 -10.00
N PHE A 120 -2.49 -5.62 -9.02
CA PHE A 120 -1.43 -5.51 -8.02
C PHE A 120 -0.04 -5.66 -8.63
N ALA A 121 0.16 -6.55 -9.58
CA ALA A 121 1.43 -6.65 -10.31
C ALA A 121 1.81 -5.34 -11.01
N ILE A 122 0.84 -4.62 -11.57
CA ILE A 122 1.09 -3.35 -12.27
C ILE A 122 1.27 -2.17 -11.28
N THR A 123 0.53 -2.18 -10.17
CA THR A 123 0.43 -1.02 -9.27
C THR A 123 1.30 -1.14 -8.03
N LEU A 124 1.43 -2.35 -7.46
CA LEU A 124 2.13 -2.59 -6.20
C LEU A 124 3.62 -2.90 -6.39
N ASP A 125 4.07 -3.27 -7.59
CA ASP A 125 5.52 -3.38 -7.88
C ASP A 125 6.25 -2.05 -7.67
N LYS A 126 5.53 -0.93 -7.75
CA LYS A 126 6.04 0.38 -7.39
C LYS A 126 6.09 0.65 -5.88
N LEU A 127 5.37 -0.12 -5.09
CA LEU A 127 5.18 0.10 -3.65
C LEU A 127 6.01 -0.87 -2.80
N ALA A 128 6.04 -2.15 -3.21
CA ALA A 128 6.87 -3.18 -2.58
C ALA A 128 7.24 -4.23 -3.63
N GLU A 129 8.51 -4.52 -3.73
CA GLU A 129 9.05 -5.54 -4.64
C GLU A 129 8.50 -6.94 -4.26
N ASP A 130 8.20 -7.77 -5.26
CA ASP A 130 7.89 -9.16 -5.00
C ASP A 130 9.12 -9.86 -4.37
N PRO A 131 8.96 -10.79 -3.40
CA PRO A 131 10.10 -11.50 -2.81
C PRO A 131 11.03 -12.15 -3.83
N ARG A 132 10.46 -12.64 -4.97
CA ARG A 132 11.28 -13.21 -6.06
C ARG A 132 12.16 -12.15 -6.71
N GLY A 133 11.63 -10.94 -6.96
CA GLY A 133 12.39 -9.80 -7.48
C GLY A 133 13.50 -9.40 -6.52
N THR A 134 13.21 -9.32 -5.21
CA THR A 134 14.21 -9.03 -4.18
C THR A 134 15.31 -10.10 -4.15
N MET A 135 14.95 -11.39 -4.19
CA MET A 135 15.91 -12.48 -4.25
C MET A 135 16.80 -12.39 -5.50
N GLN A 136 16.21 -12.11 -6.66
CA GLN A 136 16.94 -11.97 -7.92
C GLN A 136 17.89 -10.78 -7.89
N ARG A 137 17.43 -9.62 -7.44
CA ARG A 137 18.23 -8.39 -7.34
C ARG A 137 19.41 -8.52 -6.37
N LEU A 138 19.20 -9.23 -5.24
CA LEU A 138 20.22 -9.43 -4.22
C LEU A 138 21.08 -10.69 -4.47
N TYR A 139 20.76 -11.50 -5.49
CA TYR A 139 21.40 -12.79 -5.76
C TYR A 139 21.40 -13.75 -4.55
N ILE A 140 20.25 -13.84 -3.84
CA ILE A 140 20.10 -14.66 -2.64
C ILE A 140 18.91 -15.61 -2.75
N GLY A 141 18.97 -16.74 -2.02
CA GLY A 141 17.83 -17.66 -1.91
C GLY A 141 16.80 -17.23 -0.85
N ALA A 142 15.67 -17.96 -0.81
CA ALA A 142 14.55 -17.69 0.09
C ALA A 142 14.94 -17.70 1.57
N ASP A 143 15.75 -18.68 2.02
CA ASP A 143 16.21 -18.77 3.41
C ASP A 143 17.04 -17.54 3.81
N ARG A 144 17.85 -17.03 2.88
CA ARG A 144 18.68 -15.87 3.12
C ARG A 144 17.83 -14.60 3.19
N LEU A 145 16.84 -14.46 2.33
CA LEU A 145 15.89 -13.33 2.38
C LEU A 145 15.07 -13.38 3.68
N ALA A 146 14.61 -14.57 4.10
CA ALA A 146 13.91 -14.74 5.37
C ALA A 146 14.77 -14.29 6.56
N ALA A 147 16.06 -14.68 6.57
CA ALA A 147 17.00 -14.24 7.59
C ALA A 147 17.20 -12.71 7.59
N TYR A 148 17.26 -12.08 6.42
CA TYR A 148 17.36 -10.61 6.30
C TYR A 148 16.12 -9.90 6.82
N LEU A 149 14.93 -10.38 6.46
CA LEU A 149 13.66 -9.82 6.95
C LEU A 149 13.54 -9.96 8.47
N THR A 150 13.92 -11.09 9.03
CA THR A 150 13.93 -11.33 10.47
C THR A 150 14.92 -10.40 11.19
N ALA A 151 16.14 -10.29 10.69
CA ALA A 151 17.16 -9.40 11.26
C ALA A 151 16.74 -7.94 11.21
N PHE A 152 16.13 -7.52 10.08
CA PHE A 152 15.63 -6.16 9.94
C PHE A 152 14.44 -5.88 10.87
N GLY A 153 13.56 -6.85 11.09
CA GLY A 153 12.47 -6.74 12.07
C GLY A 153 12.98 -6.51 13.50
N VAL A 154 14.04 -7.23 13.91
CA VAL A 154 14.69 -6.99 15.21
C VAL A 154 15.34 -5.61 15.27
N GLN A 155 16.12 -5.24 14.26
CA GLN A 155 16.75 -3.93 14.16
C GLN A 155 15.72 -2.80 14.22
N LEU A 156 14.56 -2.96 13.59
CA LEU A 156 13.47 -1.99 13.60
C LEU A 156 12.89 -1.83 15.00
N ALA A 157 12.62 -2.93 15.71
CA ALA A 157 12.08 -2.89 17.08
C ALA A 157 13.04 -2.22 18.06
N ASP A 158 14.34 -2.46 17.92
CA ASP A 158 15.39 -1.79 18.72
C ASP A 158 15.49 -0.31 18.33
N GLY A 159 15.45 -0.01 17.01
CA GLY A 159 15.50 1.34 16.49
C GLY A 159 14.34 2.20 16.94
N GLN A 160 13.12 1.67 17.03
CA GLN A 160 11.94 2.39 17.53
C GLN A 160 12.15 2.89 18.97
N ARG A 161 12.64 2.01 19.84
CA ARG A 161 12.91 2.36 21.26
C ARG A 161 14.00 3.40 21.38
N GLU A 162 15.06 3.26 20.62
CA GLU A 162 16.20 4.17 20.65
C GLU A 162 15.86 5.54 20.07
N ILE A 163 15.15 5.61 18.94
CA ILE A 163 14.71 6.87 18.34
C ILE A 163 13.80 7.63 19.31
N ALA A 164 12.83 6.95 19.94
CA ALA A 164 11.97 7.56 20.93
C ALA A 164 12.78 8.17 22.10
N ARG A 165 13.81 7.47 22.57
CA ARG A 165 14.72 7.96 23.63
C ARG A 165 15.53 9.17 23.14
N LEU A 166 16.10 9.13 21.96
CA LEU A 166 16.95 10.19 21.39
C LEU A 166 16.17 11.48 21.17
N LEU A 167 14.90 11.40 20.75
CA LEU A 167 14.03 12.56 20.60
C LEU A 167 13.69 13.24 21.94
N LEU A 168 13.67 12.48 23.04
CA LEU A 168 13.47 13.02 24.38
C LEU A 168 14.74 13.65 24.98
N THR A 169 15.93 13.26 24.51
CA THR A 169 17.24 13.73 25.01
C THR A 169 17.87 14.81 24.14
N ASP A 170 17.10 15.40 23.22
CA ASP A 170 17.54 16.44 22.28
C ASP A 170 18.81 16.08 21.48
N THR A 171 18.85 14.83 20.98
CA THR A 171 19.90 14.33 20.10
C THR A 171 19.36 14.02 18.70
N PRO A 172 18.88 15.03 17.93
CA PRO A 172 18.22 14.80 16.64
C PRO A 172 19.14 14.22 15.58
N ALA A 173 20.45 14.47 15.67
CA ALA A 173 21.41 13.91 14.72
C ALA A 173 21.51 12.38 14.83
N ASP A 174 21.52 11.84 16.05
CA ASP A 174 21.56 10.41 16.30
C ASP A 174 20.23 9.73 15.92
N ALA A 175 19.10 10.39 16.18
CA ALA A 175 17.80 9.92 15.73
C ALA A 175 17.72 9.84 14.19
N ARG A 176 18.27 10.85 13.50
CA ARG A 176 18.37 10.86 12.02
C ARG A 176 19.20 9.69 11.49
N LEU A 177 20.35 9.43 12.10
CA LEU A 177 21.21 8.30 11.72
C LEU A 177 20.46 6.95 11.84
N ARG A 178 19.63 6.79 12.88
CA ARG A 178 18.80 5.60 13.04
C ARG A 178 17.72 5.48 11.96
N LEU A 179 17.07 6.60 11.61
CA LEU A 179 16.09 6.62 10.51
C LEU A 179 16.74 6.31 9.16
N ASP A 180 17.97 6.80 8.93
CA ASP A 180 18.76 6.47 7.73
C ASP A 180 19.05 4.95 7.61
N ALA A 181 19.37 4.32 8.74
CA ALA A 181 19.58 2.88 8.78
C ALA A 181 18.30 2.10 8.47
N VAL A 182 17.15 2.55 8.98
CA VAL A 182 15.85 1.94 8.65
C VAL A 182 15.50 2.15 7.18
N HIS A 183 15.70 3.35 6.65
CA HIS A 183 15.49 3.66 5.23
C HIS A 183 16.34 2.74 4.32
N THR A 184 17.62 2.56 4.64
CA THR A 184 18.52 1.67 3.91
C THR A 184 18.03 0.22 3.96
N GLY A 185 17.54 -0.25 5.11
CA GLY A 185 16.93 -1.58 5.23
C GLY A 185 15.69 -1.72 4.34
N CYS A 186 14.81 -0.70 4.31
CA CYS A 186 13.64 -0.69 3.44
C CYS A 186 14.03 -0.78 1.96
N THR A 187 14.96 0.04 1.48
CA THR A 187 15.41 0.01 0.08
C THR A 187 16.08 -1.30 -0.27
N THR A 188 16.89 -1.86 0.62
CA THR A 188 17.54 -3.16 0.42
C THR A 188 16.53 -4.30 0.27
N LEU A 189 15.46 -4.27 1.07
CA LEU A 189 14.43 -5.33 1.10
C LEU A 189 13.26 -5.07 0.15
N GLY A 190 13.35 -4.06 -0.73
CA GLY A 190 12.31 -3.76 -1.72
C GLY A 190 11.04 -3.16 -1.14
N LEU A 191 11.11 -2.53 0.04
CA LEU A 191 9.99 -1.86 0.70
C LEU A 191 9.93 -0.38 0.26
N TRP A 192 9.73 -0.15 -1.05
CA TRP A 192 9.91 1.16 -1.68
C TRP A 192 8.99 2.24 -1.14
N GLN A 193 7.72 1.91 -0.86
CA GLN A 193 6.77 2.86 -0.28
C GLN A 193 7.22 3.32 1.11
N GLN A 194 7.65 2.37 1.96
CA GLN A 194 8.11 2.68 3.30
C GLN A 194 9.39 3.51 3.28
N ALA A 195 10.26 3.25 2.31
CA ALA A 195 11.43 4.10 2.08
C ALA A 195 11.02 5.53 1.70
N ALA A 196 10.05 5.71 0.79
CA ALA A 196 9.54 7.02 0.41
C ALA A 196 8.85 7.76 1.57
N GLU A 197 8.09 7.06 2.41
CA GLU A 197 7.49 7.64 3.62
C GLU A 197 8.57 8.10 4.63
N LEU A 198 9.64 7.33 4.77
CA LEU A 198 10.79 7.71 5.61
C LEU A 198 11.54 8.91 5.05
N ASP A 199 11.65 9.06 3.73
CA ASP A 199 12.26 10.25 3.11
C ASP A 199 11.50 11.53 3.47
N LEU A 200 10.16 11.48 3.52
CA LEU A 200 9.36 12.62 3.98
C LEU A 200 9.64 12.96 5.43
N LEU A 201 9.77 11.98 6.32
CA LEU A 201 10.13 12.20 7.73
C LEU A 201 11.53 12.77 7.87
N ARG A 202 12.50 12.32 7.09
CA ARG A 202 13.88 12.79 7.09
C ARG A 202 14.01 14.26 6.69
N ALA A 203 13.03 14.78 5.93
CA ALA A 203 12.96 16.19 5.55
C ALA A 203 12.40 17.09 6.66
N LEU A 204 11.75 16.52 7.68
CA LEU A 204 11.18 17.28 8.79
C LEU A 204 12.22 17.58 9.88
N ALA A 205 11.92 18.60 10.71
CA ALA A 205 12.65 18.80 11.96
C ALA A 205 12.37 17.62 12.91
N LEU A 206 13.42 16.96 13.38
CA LEU A 206 13.32 15.85 14.33
C LEU A 206 13.34 16.39 15.75
N ASP A 207 12.17 16.71 16.27
CA ASP A 207 11.94 17.14 17.64
C ASP A 207 10.97 16.20 18.38
N ALA A 208 10.68 16.50 19.63
CA ALA A 208 9.74 15.71 20.43
C ALA A 208 8.31 15.71 19.85
N LEU A 209 7.92 16.74 19.06
CA LEU A 209 6.60 16.82 18.43
C LEU A 209 6.48 15.86 17.25
N ALA A 210 7.61 15.49 16.62
CA ALA A 210 7.63 14.49 15.53
C ALA A 210 7.56 13.04 16.04
N ALA A 211 7.77 12.78 17.32
CA ALA A 211 7.86 11.44 17.90
C ALA A 211 6.63 10.55 17.58
N PRO A 212 5.38 11.01 17.71
CA PRO A 212 4.21 10.18 17.39
C PRO A 212 4.14 9.81 15.90
N GLN A 213 4.47 10.73 15.01
CA GLN A 213 4.48 10.48 13.57
C GLN A 213 5.58 9.50 13.17
N ILE A 214 6.76 9.65 13.75
CA ILE A 214 7.88 8.72 13.54
C ILE A 214 7.50 7.32 14.02
N ALA A 215 6.93 7.20 15.24
CA ALA A 215 6.49 5.92 15.77
C ALA A 215 5.44 5.25 14.88
N ALA A 216 4.46 6.00 14.37
CA ALA A 216 3.44 5.51 13.46
C ALA A 216 4.06 5.00 12.14
N THR A 217 4.98 5.75 11.54
CA THR A 217 5.67 5.33 10.31
C THR A 217 6.51 4.08 10.53
N LEU A 218 7.26 4.00 11.64
CA LEU A 218 8.05 2.81 11.96
C LEU A 218 7.17 1.57 12.21
N ALA A 219 5.98 1.74 12.79
CA ALA A 219 5.01 0.65 12.90
C ALA A 219 4.52 0.17 11.52
N VAL A 220 4.28 1.09 10.58
CA VAL A 220 3.94 0.75 9.17
C VAL A 220 5.07 -0.02 8.50
N VAL A 221 6.33 0.35 8.74
CA VAL A 221 7.51 -0.41 8.25
C VAL A 221 7.50 -1.82 8.84
N GLY A 222 7.25 -1.97 10.14
CA GLY A 222 7.17 -3.29 10.80
C GLY A 222 6.10 -4.20 10.19
N ASN A 223 4.92 -3.64 9.92
CA ASN A 223 3.84 -4.34 9.23
C ASN A 223 4.25 -4.75 7.80
N ALA A 224 4.98 -3.90 7.07
CA ALA A 224 5.46 -4.22 5.73
C ALA A 224 6.49 -5.36 5.75
N VAL A 225 7.41 -5.38 6.71
CA VAL A 225 8.37 -6.48 6.92
C VAL A 225 7.63 -7.80 7.20
N ALA A 226 6.65 -7.78 8.10
CA ALA A 226 5.86 -8.95 8.43
C ALA A 226 5.08 -9.48 7.20
N ARG A 227 4.51 -8.58 6.39
CA ARG A 227 3.84 -8.96 5.13
C ARG A 227 4.81 -9.59 4.15
N GLN A 228 5.99 -9.00 3.94
CA GLN A 228 6.99 -9.54 3.03
C GLN A 228 7.46 -10.93 3.48
N SER A 229 7.61 -11.16 4.79
CA SER A 229 7.92 -12.48 5.35
C SER A 229 6.83 -13.50 5.05
N ARG A 230 5.54 -13.13 5.19
CA ARG A 230 4.41 -14.02 4.85
C ARG A 230 4.36 -14.33 3.35
N ARG A 231 4.56 -13.34 2.49
CA ARG A 231 4.63 -13.54 1.03
C ARG A 231 5.75 -14.48 0.65
N LEU A 232 6.93 -14.33 1.27
CA LEU A 232 8.05 -15.22 1.05
C LEU A 232 7.73 -16.65 1.48
N ALA A 233 7.14 -16.83 2.67
CA ALA A 233 6.74 -18.15 3.16
C ALA A 233 5.71 -18.85 2.26
N ALA A 234 4.81 -18.08 1.64
CA ALA A 234 3.81 -18.60 0.69
C ALA A 234 4.42 -19.12 -0.63
N LEU A 235 5.66 -18.73 -0.97
CA LEU A 235 6.34 -19.25 -2.16
C LEU A 235 6.82 -20.71 -2.02
N GLY A 236 6.85 -21.25 -0.79
CA GLY A 236 7.31 -22.61 -0.50
C GLY A 236 8.85 -22.77 -0.50
N PRO A 237 9.37 -23.89 0.03
CA PRO A 237 10.80 -24.08 0.29
C PRO A 237 11.69 -24.29 -0.95
N HIS A 238 11.13 -24.40 -2.15
CA HIS A 238 11.85 -24.67 -3.40
C HIS A 238 11.49 -23.72 -4.54
N THR A 239 11.66 -22.42 -4.34
CA THR A 239 11.61 -21.50 -5.48
C THR A 239 13.05 -21.28 -5.96
N PRO A 240 13.51 -21.96 -7.04
CA PRO A 240 14.84 -21.73 -7.60
C PRO A 240 14.89 -20.30 -8.18
N LEU A 241 16.07 -19.68 -8.09
CA LEU A 241 16.39 -18.50 -8.89
C LEU A 241 16.12 -18.85 -10.35
N ALA A 242 15.26 -18.07 -11.02
CA ALA A 242 15.09 -18.21 -12.46
C ALA A 242 16.46 -18.00 -13.12
N PRO A 243 16.85 -18.85 -14.09
CA PRO A 243 18.09 -18.62 -14.83
C PRO A 243 18.04 -17.28 -15.54
N ALA A 244 19.17 -16.58 -15.53
CA ALA A 244 19.35 -15.29 -16.20
C ALA A 244 19.16 -15.41 -17.72
#